data_372914c70cbb3e0e0e83258788394fb2
#
_entry.id   372914c70cbb3e0e0e83258788394fb2
#
_cell.length_a   1.000
_cell.length_b   1.000
_cell.length_c   1.000
_cell.angle_alpha   90.00
_cell.angle_beta   90.00
_cell.angle_gamma   90.00
#
_symmetry.space_group_name_H-M   'P 1'
#
loop_
_entity.id
_entity.type
_entity.pdbx_description
1 polymer ?
#
loop_
_entity_poly.entity_id
_entity_poly.type
_entity_poly.pdbx_seq_one_letter_code
_entity_poly.pdbx_strand_id
1 'polypeptide(L)'
;MSPIILRTNATAVYRFLSLMNAQLEEDESLAKKRILDCGAGGPIPPLALFAEQGMACVGIDVSERQLESARAFAERTDLTIDLQQADMRSLPFPDASFDYVYEHYSMCHLNAADTRRTIGEMRRVLKPGGLAFLGVISNESWPLSAYGEERNPGEYWMVEGGEETLHGLFSDEASDALVANWELLAKEKAVLHVGGRDISKEQWAALHGEAPRPCSLGEWNAQYGQRRSFFCRVQSYYVVRKPTD
;
A
#
# COMPACT_ATOMS: atom_id res chain seq x y z
N MET A 1 11.47 20.52 8.89
CA MET A 1 11.33 19.04 8.97
C MET A 1 10.12 18.70 8.12
N SER A 2 10.28 17.84 7.11
CA SER A 2 9.16 17.45 6.25
C SER A 2 8.02 16.87 7.07
N PRO A 3 6.76 17.30 6.88
CA PRO A 3 5.59 16.75 7.58
C PRO A 3 5.39 15.25 7.30
N ILE A 4 6.01 14.71 6.25
CA ILE A 4 5.91 13.31 5.86
C ILE A 4 6.75 12.41 6.77
N ILE A 5 7.85 12.92 7.31
CA ILE A 5 8.70 12.18 8.28
C ILE A 5 7.91 11.72 9.51
N LEU A 6 6.80 12.38 9.82
CA LEU A 6 5.94 12.01 10.95
C LEU A 6 5.00 10.83 10.67
N ARG A 7 4.95 10.31 9.44
CA ARG A 7 4.12 9.13 9.10
C ARG A 7 4.87 7.84 9.39
N THR A 8 4.51 7.17 10.47
CA THR A 8 5.13 5.89 10.88
C THR A 8 4.94 4.76 9.86
N ASN A 9 3.85 4.78 9.08
CA ASN A 9 3.58 3.77 8.07
C ASN A 9 4.21 4.05 6.69
N ALA A 10 4.89 5.19 6.51
CA ALA A 10 5.57 5.52 5.24
C ALA A 10 7.04 5.05 5.19
N THR A 11 7.55 4.34 6.19
CA THR A 11 8.96 3.92 6.25
C THR A 11 9.39 3.09 5.03
N ALA A 12 8.52 2.24 4.51
CA ALA A 12 8.79 1.44 3.33
C ALA A 12 8.95 2.32 2.06
N VAL A 13 8.19 3.42 1.95
CA VAL A 13 8.30 4.39 0.85
C VAL A 13 9.64 5.15 0.91
N TYR A 14 10.15 5.46 2.10
CA TYR A 14 11.50 6.02 2.25
C TYR A 14 12.60 5.06 1.78
N ARG A 15 12.44 3.75 2.01
CA ARG A 15 13.38 2.75 1.47
C ARG A 15 13.31 2.69 -0.04
N PHE A 16 12.11 2.79 -0.61
CA PHE A 16 11.96 2.88 -2.06
C PHE A 16 12.71 4.08 -2.62
N LEU A 17 12.53 5.28 -2.03
CA LEU A 17 13.30 6.47 -2.41
C LEU A 17 14.81 6.25 -2.30
N SER A 18 15.28 5.59 -1.25
CA SER A 18 16.71 5.28 -1.07
C SER A 18 17.23 4.35 -2.18
N LEU A 19 16.46 3.32 -2.55
CA LEU A 19 16.81 2.41 -3.65
C LEU A 19 16.77 3.11 -5.01
N MET A 20 15.79 4.00 -5.25
CA MET A 20 15.75 4.82 -6.46
C MET A 20 17.04 5.64 -6.61
N ASN A 21 17.46 6.32 -5.53
CA ASN A 21 18.71 7.11 -5.54
C ASN A 21 19.95 6.23 -5.79
N ALA A 22 19.98 5.01 -5.22
CA ALA A 22 21.10 4.09 -5.41
C ALA A 22 21.19 3.49 -6.83
N GLN A 23 20.14 3.65 -7.65
CA GLN A 23 20.09 3.18 -9.04
C GLN A 23 20.36 4.31 -10.06
N LEU A 24 20.56 5.55 -9.59
CA LEU A 24 20.90 6.66 -10.49
C LEU A 24 22.36 6.57 -10.92
N GLU A 25 22.61 6.85 -12.20
CA GLU A 25 23.96 7.07 -12.72
C GLU A 25 24.53 8.40 -12.18
N GLU A 26 25.82 8.60 -12.30
CA GLU A 26 26.55 9.73 -11.68
C GLU A 26 26.04 11.12 -12.12
N ASP A 27 25.49 11.24 -13.34
CA ASP A 27 24.93 12.46 -13.91
C ASP A 27 23.39 12.54 -13.89
N GLU A 28 22.74 11.54 -13.34
CA GLU A 28 21.28 11.47 -13.24
C GLU A 28 20.74 12.16 -11.97
N SER A 29 19.46 12.57 -12.03
CA SER A 29 18.76 13.18 -10.91
C SER A 29 17.28 12.75 -10.89
N LEU A 30 16.72 12.53 -9.71
CA LEU A 30 15.30 12.27 -9.54
C LEU A 30 14.43 13.42 -10.07
N ALA A 31 14.87 14.66 -10.03
CA ALA A 31 14.14 15.83 -10.54
C ALA A 31 13.79 15.75 -12.03
N LYS A 32 14.42 14.88 -12.80
CA LYS A 32 14.12 14.64 -14.21
C LYS A 32 13.20 13.44 -14.46
N LYS A 33 12.81 12.74 -13.42
CA LYS A 33 12.03 11.50 -13.49
C LYS A 33 10.57 11.72 -13.14
N ARG A 34 9.69 10.87 -13.70
CA ARG A 34 8.25 10.87 -13.43
C ARG A 34 7.88 9.68 -12.55
N ILE A 35 7.05 9.93 -11.55
CA ILE A 35 6.53 8.89 -10.65
C ILE A 35 5.01 8.91 -10.63
N LEU A 36 4.39 7.71 -10.62
CA LEU A 36 2.96 7.51 -10.43
C LEU A 36 2.70 6.85 -9.07
N ASP A 37 1.77 7.43 -8.31
CA ASP A 37 1.17 6.83 -7.11
C ASP A 37 -0.21 6.28 -7.44
N CYS A 38 -0.39 4.97 -7.28
CA CYS A 38 -1.68 4.30 -7.45
C CYS A 38 -2.40 4.19 -6.09
N GLY A 39 -3.11 5.28 -5.70
CA GLY A 39 -3.77 5.41 -4.40
C GLY A 39 -3.26 6.62 -3.62
N ALA A 40 -3.13 7.75 -4.33
CA ALA A 40 -2.52 8.98 -3.82
C ALA A 40 -3.42 9.81 -2.90
N GLY A 41 -4.56 9.30 -2.48
CA GLY A 41 -5.52 10.02 -1.63
C GLY A 41 -5.04 10.23 -0.19
N GLY A 42 -5.76 11.10 0.53
CA GLY A 42 -5.59 11.29 1.95
C GLY A 42 -4.88 12.58 2.38
N PRO A 43 -4.92 12.88 3.69
CA PRO A 43 -4.51 14.19 4.22
C PRO A 43 -3.00 14.41 4.25
N ILE A 44 -2.20 13.37 4.09
CA ILE A 44 -0.72 13.43 3.99
C ILE A 44 -0.28 12.34 3.00
N PRO A 45 -0.38 12.58 1.69
CA PRO A 45 -0.02 11.58 0.68
C PRO A 45 1.49 11.31 0.70
N PRO A 46 1.94 10.03 0.68
CA PRO A 46 3.37 9.71 0.58
C PRO A 46 4.03 10.26 -0.69
N LEU A 47 3.25 10.49 -1.74
CA LEU A 47 3.72 11.10 -3.00
C LEU A 47 4.42 12.45 -2.80
N ALA A 48 4.05 13.19 -1.76
CA ALA A 48 4.71 14.44 -1.40
C ALA A 48 6.21 14.28 -1.09
N LEU A 49 6.65 13.09 -0.62
CA LEU A 49 8.07 12.79 -0.42
C LEU A 49 8.87 12.92 -1.72
N PHE A 50 8.29 12.44 -2.82
CA PHE A 50 8.91 12.48 -4.13
C PHE A 50 8.82 13.87 -4.77
N ALA A 51 7.72 14.60 -4.51
CA ALA A 51 7.60 16.00 -4.92
C ALA A 51 8.66 16.89 -4.25
N GLU A 52 9.00 16.63 -2.99
CA GLU A 52 10.11 17.31 -2.29
C GLU A 52 11.48 17.04 -2.93
N GLN A 53 11.63 15.96 -3.70
CA GLN A 53 12.82 15.64 -4.50
C GLN A 53 12.80 16.29 -5.90
N GLY A 54 11.77 17.08 -6.21
CA GLY A 54 11.60 17.74 -7.49
C GLY A 54 11.14 16.82 -8.63
N MET A 55 10.63 15.63 -8.33
CA MET A 55 10.10 14.71 -9.33
C MET A 55 8.79 15.22 -9.93
N ALA A 56 8.51 14.84 -11.18
CA ALA A 56 7.21 15.04 -11.79
C ALA A 56 6.21 13.99 -11.24
N CYS A 57 5.46 14.40 -10.22
CA CYS A 57 4.57 13.54 -9.44
C CYS A 57 3.16 13.52 -10.03
N VAL A 58 2.66 12.32 -10.33
CA VAL A 58 1.28 12.06 -10.71
C VAL A 58 0.68 11.10 -9.68
N GLY A 59 -0.53 11.38 -9.21
CA GLY A 59 -1.24 10.52 -8.27
C GLY A 59 -2.67 10.27 -8.74
N ILE A 60 -3.13 9.03 -8.57
CA ILE A 60 -4.53 8.69 -8.81
C ILE A 60 -5.19 8.12 -7.56
N ASP A 61 -6.50 8.34 -7.46
CA ASP A 61 -7.36 7.68 -6.47
C ASP A 61 -8.78 7.58 -7.06
N VAL A 62 -9.55 6.56 -6.67
CA VAL A 62 -10.96 6.44 -7.07
C VAL A 62 -11.85 7.41 -6.30
N SER A 63 -11.43 7.86 -5.14
CA SER A 63 -12.17 8.74 -4.24
C SER A 63 -11.80 10.20 -4.43
N GLU A 64 -12.69 10.98 -5.05
CA GLU A 64 -12.50 12.43 -5.20
C GLU A 64 -12.31 13.11 -3.84
N ARG A 65 -13.05 12.71 -2.82
CA ARG A 65 -12.89 13.24 -1.45
C ARG A 65 -11.47 13.03 -0.88
N GLN A 66 -10.84 11.90 -1.20
CA GLN A 66 -9.48 11.63 -0.77
C GLN A 66 -8.47 12.48 -1.57
N LEU A 67 -8.73 12.69 -2.85
CA LEU A 67 -7.94 13.59 -3.70
C LEU A 67 -8.04 15.05 -3.26
N GLU A 68 -9.23 15.53 -2.87
CA GLU A 68 -9.40 16.88 -2.29
C GLU A 68 -8.52 17.06 -1.05
N SER A 69 -8.46 16.05 -0.17
CA SER A 69 -7.59 16.08 1.00
C SER A 69 -6.10 16.15 0.64
N ALA A 70 -5.71 15.42 -0.42
CA ALA A 70 -4.34 15.42 -0.92
C ALA A 70 -3.98 16.76 -1.61
N ARG A 71 -4.90 17.36 -2.38
CA ARG A 71 -4.72 18.70 -2.99
C ARG A 71 -4.56 19.76 -1.91
N ALA A 72 -5.41 19.76 -0.88
CA ALA A 72 -5.30 20.69 0.23
C ALA A 72 -3.97 20.55 0.99
N PHE A 73 -3.41 19.34 1.06
CA PHE A 73 -2.06 19.13 1.59
C PHE A 73 -0.99 19.73 0.68
N ALA A 74 -1.04 19.44 -0.62
CA ALA A 74 -0.07 19.94 -1.60
C ALA A 74 -0.04 21.47 -1.64
N GLU A 75 -1.22 22.13 -1.66
CA GLU A 75 -1.34 23.60 -1.58
C GLU A 75 -0.72 24.17 -0.32
N ARG A 76 -1.02 23.58 0.85
CA ARG A 76 -0.48 24.05 2.14
C ARG A 76 1.03 23.92 2.26
N THR A 77 1.62 22.96 1.54
CA THR A 77 3.05 22.66 1.58
C THR A 77 3.81 23.19 0.37
N ASP A 78 3.15 23.92 -0.54
CA ASP A 78 3.71 24.46 -1.79
C ASP A 78 4.36 23.37 -2.67
N LEU A 79 3.73 22.19 -2.72
CA LEU A 79 4.18 21.08 -3.54
C LEU A 79 3.34 20.96 -4.82
N THR A 80 4.00 20.73 -5.94
CA THR A 80 3.33 20.47 -7.22
C THR A 80 3.11 18.97 -7.40
N ILE A 81 1.84 18.54 -7.36
CA ILE A 81 1.43 17.16 -7.57
C ILE A 81 0.19 17.17 -8.50
N ASP A 82 0.26 16.42 -9.60
CA ASP A 82 -0.87 16.21 -10.50
C ASP A 82 -1.76 15.08 -9.93
N LEU A 83 -2.95 15.43 -9.43
CA LEU A 83 -3.87 14.49 -8.78
C LEU A 83 -5.14 14.31 -9.62
N GLN A 84 -5.39 13.07 -10.08
CA GLN A 84 -6.46 12.71 -11.01
C GLN A 84 -7.36 11.61 -10.42
N GLN A 85 -8.68 11.73 -10.63
CA GLN A 85 -9.59 10.64 -10.30
C GLN A 85 -9.49 9.54 -11.36
N ALA A 86 -9.03 8.36 -10.95
CA ALA A 86 -8.90 7.19 -11.83
C ALA A 86 -8.87 5.88 -11.05
N ASP A 87 -9.12 4.79 -11.76
CA ASP A 87 -9.05 3.43 -11.22
C ASP A 87 -7.70 2.79 -11.60
N MET A 88 -6.95 2.33 -10.60
CA MET A 88 -5.65 1.68 -10.81
C MET A 88 -5.73 0.38 -11.62
N ARG A 89 -6.93 -0.23 -11.72
CA ARG A 89 -7.19 -1.42 -12.54
C ARG A 89 -7.26 -1.10 -14.05
N SER A 90 -7.31 0.19 -14.41
CA SER A 90 -7.35 0.67 -15.80
C SER A 90 -6.74 2.06 -15.85
N LEU A 91 -5.43 2.15 -15.89
CA LEU A 91 -4.67 3.40 -15.81
C LEU A 91 -4.85 4.25 -17.09
N PRO A 92 -5.26 5.53 -16.99
CA PRO A 92 -5.50 6.38 -18.14
C PRO A 92 -4.20 6.98 -18.72
N PHE A 93 -3.12 6.21 -18.70
CA PHE A 93 -1.81 6.66 -19.17
C PHE A 93 -1.28 5.75 -20.27
N PRO A 94 -0.51 6.30 -21.22
CA PRO A 94 0.17 5.52 -22.25
C PRO A 94 1.17 4.51 -21.66
N ASP A 95 1.52 3.49 -22.44
CA ASP A 95 2.58 2.56 -22.12
C ASP A 95 3.91 3.31 -21.91
N ALA A 96 4.76 2.83 -21.03
CA ALA A 96 6.11 3.33 -20.80
C ALA A 96 6.18 4.85 -20.53
N SER A 97 5.22 5.41 -19.80
CA SER A 97 5.12 6.85 -19.52
C SER A 97 5.74 7.29 -18.19
N PHE A 98 6.09 6.36 -17.31
CA PHE A 98 6.67 6.64 -15.99
C PHE A 98 8.01 5.95 -15.79
N ASP A 99 8.92 6.62 -15.10
CA ASP A 99 10.20 6.05 -14.66
C ASP A 99 10.02 5.18 -13.42
N TYR A 100 9.06 5.56 -12.56
CA TYR A 100 8.71 4.90 -11.31
C TYR A 100 7.21 4.81 -11.14
N VAL A 101 6.74 3.70 -10.58
CA VAL A 101 5.33 3.50 -10.20
C VAL A 101 5.30 2.90 -8.80
N TYR A 102 4.43 3.37 -7.94
CA TYR A 102 4.27 2.72 -6.66
C TYR A 102 2.82 2.66 -6.21
N GLU A 103 2.57 1.75 -5.30
CA GLU A 103 1.36 1.60 -4.54
C GLU A 103 1.72 1.39 -3.08
N HIS A 104 1.03 2.09 -2.20
CA HIS A 104 1.23 1.97 -0.76
C HIS A 104 -0.11 2.01 -0.04
N TYR A 105 -0.61 0.82 0.31
CA TYR A 105 -1.80 0.70 1.15
C TYR A 105 -3.18 0.87 0.46
N SER A 106 -3.27 0.75 -0.86
CA SER A 106 -4.52 0.91 -1.59
C SER A 106 -4.98 -0.38 -2.26
N MET A 107 -4.04 -1.22 -2.75
CA MET A 107 -4.36 -2.54 -3.31
C MET A 107 -4.96 -3.51 -2.29
N CYS A 108 -4.84 -3.24 -1.01
CA CYS A 108 -5.46 -4.06 0.03
C CYS A 108 -7.00 -4.10 -0.06
N HIS A 109 -7.62 -3.17 -0.77
CA HIS A 109 -9.07 -3.16 -1.03
C HIS A 109 -9.45 -3.84 -2.35
N LEU A 110 -8.54 -4.56 -2.96
CA LEU A 110 -8.77 -5.33 -4.18
C LEU A 110 -8.77 -6.84 -3.90
N ASN A 111 -9.57 -7.58 -4.67
CA ASN A 111 -9.44 -9.03 -4.72
C ASN A 111 -8.16 -9.46 -5.47
N ALA A 112 -7.82 -10.75 -5.39
CA ALA A 112 -6.60 -11.26 -5.98
C ALA A 112 -6.54 -11.11 -7.52
N ALA A 113 -7.67 -11.13 -8.21
CA ALA A 113 -7.72 -10.93 -9.66
C ALA A 113 -7.49 -9.46 -10.03
N ASP A 114 -8.14 -8.54 -9.33
CA ASP A 114 -7.98 -7.10 -9.51
C ASP A 114 -6.58 -6.63 -9.10
N THR A 115 -5.98 -7.23 -8.05
CA THR A 115 -4.58 -6.97 -7.68
C THR A 115 -3.63 -7.34 -8.81
N ARG A 116 -3.77 -8.53 -9.40
CA ARG A 116 -2.96 -8.93 -10.56
C ARG A 116 -3.15 -8.00 -11.75
N ARG A 117 -4.39 -7.59 -12.03
CA ARG A 117 -4.71 -6.64 -13.10
C ARG A 117 -4.04 -5.29 -12.86
N THR A 118 -4.11 -4.77 -11.64
CA THR A 118 -3.46 -3.51 -11.24
C THR A 118 -1.94 -3.58 -11.44
N ILE A 119 -1.30 -4.66 -10.99
CA ILE A 119 0.15 -4.84 -11.18
C ILE A 119 0.50 -4.93 -12.69
N GLY A 120 -0.36 -5.54 -13.50
CA GLY A 120 -0.24 -5.54 -14.96
C GLY A 120 -0.28 -4.14 -15.56
N GLU A 121 -1.23 -3.29 -15.13
CA GLU A 121 -1.33 -1.89 -15.55
C GLU A 121 -0.13 -1.06 -15.08
N MET A 122 0.30 -1.23 -13.82
CA MET A 122 1.52 -0.58 -13.32
C MET A 122 2.75 -0.95 -14.17
N ARG A 123 2.86 -2.24 -14.56
CA ARG A 123 3.94 -2.70 -15.45
C ARG A 123 3.80 -2.11 -16.86
N ARG A 124 2.59 -1.98 -17.39
CA ARG A 124 2.35 -1.41 -18.72
C ARG A 124 2.82 0.03 -18.80
N VAL A 125 2.42 0.88 -17.85
CA VAL A 125 2.75 2.31 -17.84
C VAL A 125 4.19 2.59 -17.43
N LEU A 126 4.88 1.65 -16.80
CA LEU A 126 6.28 1.76 -16.41
C LEU A 126 7.19 1.57 -17.61
N LYS A 127 8.21 2.41 -17.76
CA LYS A 127 9.26 2.28 -18.78
C LYS A 127 10.03 0.97 -18.60
N PRO A 128 10.58 0.37 -19.67
CA PRO A 128 11.60 -0.69 -19.54
C PRO A 128 12.74 -0.22 -18.63
N GLY A 129 13.20 -1.07 -17.73
CA GLY A 129 14.20 -0.73 -16.71
C GLY A 129 13.70 0.11 -15.53
N GLY A 130 12.47 0.64 -15.60
CA GLY A 130 11.86 1.41 -14.52
C GLY A 130 11.56 0.55 -13.28
N LEU A 131 11.43 1.20 -12.12
CA LEU A 131 11.19 0.54 -10.84
C LEU A 131 9.76 0.68 -10.36
N ALA A 132 9.21 -0.42 -9.81
CA ALA A 132 7.95 -0.39 -9.09
C ALA A 132 8.15 -0.76 -7.62
N PHE A 133 7.35 -0.13 -6.74
CA PHE A 133 7.18 -0.52 -5.36
C PHE A 133 5.75 -1.01 -5.15
N LEU A 134 5.62 -2.20 -4.60
CA LEU A 134 4.33 -2.88 -4.40
C LEU A 134 4.21 -3.30 -2.94
N GLY A 135 3.08 -3.00 -2.31
CA GLY A 135 2.78 -3.41 -0.95
C GLY A 135 1.53 -4.28 -0.88
N VAL A 136 1.60 -5.41 -0.19
CA VAL A 136 0.44 -6.26 0.08
C VAL A 136 0.34 -6.60 1.55
N ILE A 137 -0.88 -6.81 2.05
CA ILE A 137 -1.10 -7.26 3.43
C ILE A 137 -0.95 -8.77 3.47
N SER A 138 -0.14 -9.25 4.41
CA SER A 138 0.00 -10.68 4.67
C SER A 138 -1.23 -11.24 5.41
N ASN A 139 -1.60 -12.47 5.10
CA ASN A 139 -2.62 -13.23 5.83
C ASN A 139 -2.22 -13.56 7.28
N GLU A 140 -0.98 -13.29 7.67
CA GLU A 140 -0.52 -13.34 9.05
C GLU A 140 -0.93 -12.10 9.88
N SER A 141 -1.55 -11.09 9.24
CA SER A 141 -2.03 -9.90 9.93
C SER A 141 -3.19 -10.23 10.86
N TRP A 142 -3.02 -9.90 12.14
CA TRP A 142 -3.98 -10.16 13.21
C TRP A 142 -4.42 -8.82 13.85
N PRO A 143 -5.69 -8.56 14.13
CA PRO A 143 -6.86 -9.45 13.97
C PRO A 143 -7.57 -9.35 12.61
N LEU A 144 -7.01 -8.68 11.59
CA LEU A 144 -7.63 -8.49 10.26
C LEU A 144 -8.20 -9.80 9.71
N SER A 145 -7.40 -10.88 9.76
CA SER A 145 -7.83 -12.21 9.31
C SER A 145 -8.82 -12.90 10.28
N ALA A 146 -9.24 -12.24 11.34
CA ALA A 146 -10.09 -12.85 12.37
C ALA A 146 -11.47 -12.23 12.46
N TYR A 147 -11.61 -10.92 12.24
CA TYR A 147 -12.91 -10.25 12.36
C TYR A 147 -13.59 -10.01 11.00
N GLY A 148 -12.91 -10.28 9.89
CA GLY A 148 -13.50 -10.28 8.56
C GLY A 148 -14.13 -11.63 8.21
N GLU A 149 -15.19 -11.63 7.41
CA GLU A 149 -15.73 -12.83 6.78
C GLU A 149 -14.89 -13.19 5.56
N GLU A 150 -14.23 -14.35 5.55
CA GLU A 150 -13.53 -14.84 4.38
C GLU A 150 -14.56 -15.43 3.40
N ARG A 151 -14.84 -14.72 2.30
CA ARG A 151 -15.79 -15.16 1.25
C ARG A 151 -15.10 -15.93 0.12
N ASN A 152 -13.84 -15.63 -0.15
CA ASN A 152 -12.97 -16.39 -1.03
C ASN A 152 -11.58 -16.49 -0.40
N PRO A 153 -10.71 -17.42 -0.78
CA PRO A 153 -9.37 -17.53 -0.21
C PRO A 153 -8.60 -16.21 -0.27
N GLY A 154 -8.25 -15.67 0.91
CA GLY A 154 -7.55 -14.40 1.07
C GLY A 154 -8.43 -13.14 0.92
N GLU A 155 -9.73 -13.25 0.71
CA GLU A 155 -10.66 -12.13 0.57
C GLU A 155 -11.54 -12.00 1.82
N TYR A 156 -11.19 -11.04 2.67
CA TYR A 156 -11.88 -10.79 3.93
C TYR A 156 -12.78 -9.56 3.81
N TRP A 157 -14.06 -9.74 4.09
CA TRP A 157 -15.05 -8.67 4.09
C TRP A 157 -15.36 -8.23 5.51
N MET A 158 -15.31 -6.95 5.76
CA MET A 158 -15.59 -6.37 7.07
C MET A 158 -16.33 -5.04 6.94
N VAL A 159 -16.98 -4.61 8.00
CA VAL A 159 -17.69 -3.32 8.00
C VAL A 159 -16.77 -2.23 8.51
N GLU A 160 -16.47 -1.26 7.66
CA GLU A 160 -15.69 -0.07 7.99
C GLU A 160 -16.51 1.18 7.68
N GLY A 161 -16.66 2.08 8.66
CA GLY A 161 -17.44 3.30 8.46
C GLY A 161 -18.94 3.07 8.12
N GLY A 162 -19.46 1.88 8.36
CA GLY A 162 -20.84 1.48 8.02
C GLY A 162 -20.99 0.82 6.65
N GLU A 163 -19.93 0.64 5.90
CA GLU A 163 -19.92 0.01 4.57
C GLU A 163 -19.12 -1.30 4.58
N GLU A 164 -19.58 -2.29 3.80
CA GLU A 164 -18.80 -3.51 3.58
C GLU A 164 -17.56 -3.20 2.75
N THR A 165 -16.40 -3.52 3.30
CA THR A 165 -15.10 -3.26 2.69
C THR A 165 -14.33 -4.57 2.53
N LEU A 166 -13.83 -4.82 1.32
CA LEU A 166 -12.94 -5.94 1.03
C LEU A 166 -11.52 -5.64 1.51
N HIS A 167 -10.89 -6.64 2.10
CA HIS A 167 -9.46 -6.68 2.36
C HIS A 167 -8.83 -7.93 1.75
N GLY A 168 -7.95 -7.74 0.77
CA GLY A 168 -7.14 -8.79 0.16
C GLY A 168 -5.91 -9.08 0.99
N LEU A 169 -5.80 -10.31 1.52
CA LEU A 169 -4.68 -10.78 2.30
C LEU A 169 -3.97 -11.92 1.53
N PHE A 170 -2.65 -11.87 1.49
CA PHE A 170 -1.85 -12.79 0.70
C PHE A 170 -0.94 -13.66 1.57
N SER A 171 -0.82 -14.96 1.23
CA SER A 171 0.30 -15.75 1.74
C SER A 171 1.62 -15.29 1.12
N ASP A 172 2.75 -15.74 1.67
CA ASP A 172 4.05 -15.41 1.10
C ASP A 172 4.18 -15.91 -0.35
N GLU A 173 3.71 -17.15 -0.63
CA GLU A 173 3.74 -17.72 -1.97
C GLU A 173 2.83 -16.95 -2.95
N ALA A 174 1.63 -16.56 -2.51
CA ALA A 174 0.71 -15.80 -3.33
C ALA A 174 1.25 -14.40 -3.64
N SER A 175 1.89 -13.75 -2.68
CA SER A 175 2.51 -12.44 -2.87
C SER A 175 3.75 -12.51 -3.76
N ASP A 176 4.60 -13.55 -3.63
CA ASP A 176 5.76 -13.78 -4.51
C ASP A 176 5.33 -14.04 -5.95
N ALA A 177 4.22 -14.76 -6.16
CA ALA A 177 3.67 -15.01 -7.48
C ALA A 177 3.21 -13.73 -8.21
N LEU A 178 2.84 -12.67 -7.49
CA LEU A 178 2.47 -11.38 -8.10
C LEU A 178 3.64 -10.72 -8.85
N VAL A 179 4.86 -10.99 -8.43
CA VAL A 179 6.08 -10.36 -8.96
C VAL A 179 6.98 -11.35 -9.72
N ALA A 180 6.51 -12.56 -10.00
CA ALA A 180 7.31 -13.61 -10.63
C ALA A 180 7.91 -13.24 -12.01
N ASN A 181 7.27 -12.31 -12.74
CA ASN A 181 7.71 -11.83 -14.06
C ASN A 181 8.51 -10.52 -14.00
N TRP A 182 8.97 -10.12 -12.82
CA TRP A 182 9.76 -8.93 -12.60
C TRP A 182 11.18 -9.31 -12.15
N GLU A 183 12.13 -8.41 -12.31
CA GLU A 183 13.42 -8.52 -11.63
C GLU A 183 13.28 -8.04 -10.19
N LEU A 184 13.41 -8.94 -9.24
CA LEU A 184 13.31 -8.61 -7.81
C LEU A 184 14.58 -7.92 -7.34
N LEU A 185 14.49 -6.68 -6.88
CA LEU A 185 15.59 -5.92 -6.31
C LEU A 185 15.61 -5.99 -4.78
N ALA A 186 14.44 -5.93 -4.15
CA ALA A 186 14.31 -6.04 -2.71
C ALA A 186 12.95 -6.62 -2.32
N LYS A 187 12.93 -7.45 -1.28
CA LYS A 187 11.72 -7.92 -0.60
C LYS A 187 11.89 -7.63 0.89
N GLU A 188 10.86 -7.09 1.50
CA GLU A 188 10.80 -6.86 2.94
C GLU A 188 9.46 -7.37 3.47
N LYS A 189 9.50 -8.11 4.58
CA LYS A 189 8.31 -8.45 5.36
C LYS A 189 8.37 -7.66 6.66
N ALA A 190 7.53 -6.63 6.75
CA ALA A 190 7.47 -5.76 7.92
C ALA A 190 6.38 -6.25 8.87
N VAL A 191 6.74 -6.42 10.13
CA VAL A 191 5.81 -6.78 11.20
C VAL A 191 5.68 -5.60 12.14
N LEU A 192 4.49 -5.00 12.20
CA LEU A 192 4.18 -3.90 13.09
C LEU A 192 3.28 -4.40 14.22
N HIS A 193 3.81 -4.40 15.43
CA HIS A 193 3.04 -4.68 16.64
C HIS A 193 2.59 -3.37 17.30
N VAL A 194 1.30 -3.22 17.48
CA VAL A 194 0.72 -2.07 18.19
C VAL A 194 -0.02 -2.59 19.41
N GLY A 195 0.43 -2.19 20.61
CA GLY A 195 -0.32 -2.42 21.86
C GLY A 195 0.09 -3.60 22.75
N GLY A 196 1.34 -3.96 22.85
CA GLY A 196 1.92 -4.47 24.09
C GLY A 196 1.89 -5.95 24.46
N ARG A 197 1.32 -6.88 23.72
CA ARG A 197 1.64 -8.33 23.77
C ARG A 197 1.17 -9.01 22.50
N ASP A 198 2.06 -9.77 21.91
CA ASP A 198 1.71 -10.71 20.84
C ASP A 198 0.94 -11.87 21.45
N ILE A 199 -0.26 -12.11 20.94
CA ILE A 199 -0.97 -13.35 21.19
C ILE A 199 -1.39 -13.95 19.85
N SER A 200 -1.20 -15.25 19.69
CA SER A 200 -1.67 -15.95 18.49
C SER A 200 -3.20 -16.09 18.49
N LYS A 201 -3.77 -16.45 17.34
CA LYS A 201 -5.21 -16.79 17.24
C LYS A 201 -5.63 -17.82 18.29
N GLU A 202 -4.80 -18.84 18.50
CA GLU A 202 -5.02 -19.93 19.44
C GLU A 202 -4.98 -19.40 20.88
N GLN A 203 -4.01 -18.54 21.20
CA GLN A 203 -3.93 -17.88 22.50
C GLN A 203 -5.13 -16.97 22.74
N TRP A 204 -5.59 -16.24 21.71
CA TRP A 204 -6.80 -15.44 21.78
C TRP A 204 -8.03 -16.33 22.05
N ALA A 205 -8.23 -17.38 21.25
CA ALA A 205 -9.34 -18.32 21.44
C ALA A 205 -9.33 -18.97 22.83
N ALA A 206 -8.13 -19.34 23.34
CA ALA A 206 -7.98 -19.88 24.68
C ALA A 206 -8.33 -18.88 25.79
N LEU A 207 -8.05 -17.59 25.58
CA LEU A 207 -8.36 -16.53 26.56
C LEU A 207 -9.83 -16.13 26.58
N HIS A 208 -10.52 -16.24 25.44
CA HIS A 208 -11.89 -15.73 25.25
C HIS A 208 -12.93 -16.81 24.99
N GLY A 209 -12.52 -18.09 24.89
CA GLY A 209 -13.44 -19.24 24.74
C GLY A 209 -14.12 -19.39 23.39
N GLU A 210 -13.98 -18.41 22.48
CA GLU A 210 -14.59 -18.43 21.16
C GLU A 210 -13.66 -17.82 20.12
N ALA A 211 -13.74 -18.31 18.88
CA ALA A 211 -13.16 -17.61 17.75
C ALA A 211 -13.85 -16.24 17.57
N PRO A 212 -13.11 -15.18 17.23
CA PRO A 212 -13.71 -13.88 16.98
C PRO A 212 -14.79 -13.97 15.90
N ARG A 213 -15.96 -13.39 16.15
CA ARG A 213 -17.02 -13.29 15.14
C ARG A 213 -16.71 -12.16 14.18
N PRO A 214 -17.11 -12.26 12.91
CA PRO A 214 -17.09 -11.14 12.01
C PRO A 214 -17.82 -9.94 12.62
N CYS A 215 -17.14 -8.82 12.75
CA CYS A 215 -17.69 -7.58 13.29
C CYS A 215 -16.92 -6.38 12.74
N SER A 216 -17.48 -5.18 12.85
CA SER A 216 -16.75 -3.96 12.51
C SER A 216 -15.57 -3.73 13.44
N LEU A 217 -14.58 -2.99 12.98
CA LEU A 217 -13.44 -2.58 13.80
C LEU A 217 -13.89 -1.79 15.05
N GLY A 218 -14.98 -1.01 14.94
CA GLY A 218 -15.59 -0.29 16.05
C GLY A 218 -16.18 -1.23 17.11
N GLU A 219 -16.92 -2.26 16.70
CA GLU A 219 -17.47 -3.29 17.59
C GLU A 219 -16.35 -4.13 18.21
N TRP A 220 -15.33 -4.50 17.41
CA TRP A 220 -14.12 -5.16 17.91
C TRP A 220 -13.47 -4.34 19.02
N ASN A 221 -13.20 -3.06 18.76
CA ASN A 221 -12.58 -2.17 19.74
C ASN A 221 -13.48 -1.94 20.97
N ALA A 222 -14.80 -1.86 20.81
CA ALA A 222 -15.74 -1.74 21.92
C ALA A 222 -15.77 -3.01 22.78
N GLN A 223 -15.76 -4.18 22.17
CA GLN A 223 -15.86 -5.46 22.86
C GLN A 223 -14.50 -5.90 23.46
N TYR A 224 -13.41 -5.66 22.76
CA TYR A 224 -12.08 -6.17 23.09
C TYR A 224 -11.04 -5.09 23.37
N GLY A 225 -11.23 -3.87 22.87
CA GLY A 225 -10.26 -2.78 22.88
C GLY A 225 -9.99 -2.17 24.26
N GLN A 226 -10.89 -2.33 25.22
CA GLN A 226 -10.61 -1.94 26.61
C GLN A 226 -9.57 -2.84 27.30
N ARG A 227 -9.22 -3.96 26.67
CA ARG A 227 -8.21 -4.92 27.15
C ARG A 227 -6.96 -4.88 26.28
N ARG A 228 -6.43 -3.65 25.98
CA ARG A 228 -5.22 -3.43 25.20
C ARG A 228 -5.28 -4.15 23.84
N SER A 229 -5.83 -3.45 22.86
CA SER A 229 -5.93 -3.92 21.48
C SER A 229 -4.55 -4.37 20.96
N PHE A 230 -4.47 -5.64 20.64
CA PHE A 230 -3.34 -6.18 19.89
C PHE A 230 -3.62 -5.99 18.42
N PHE A 231 -2.75 -5.32 17.75
CA PHE A 231 -2.78 -5.21 16.32
C PHE A 231 -1.42 -5.64 15.80
N CYS A 232 -1.37 -6.75 15.12
CA CYS A 232 -0.20 -7.18 14.39
C CYS A 232 -0.50 -6.99 12.90
N ARG A 233 0.12 -6.01 12.29
CA ARG A 233 0.07 -5.81 10.85
C ARG A 233 1.32 -6.38 10.23
N VAL A 234 1.15 -7.33 9.33
CA VAL A 234 2.23 -7.91 8.56
C VAL A 234 2.05 -7.51 7.11
N GLN A 235 3.08 -6.92 6.54
CA GLN A 235 3.07 -6.45 5.15
C GLN A 235 4.30 -6.93 4.43
N SER A 236 4.10 -7.38 3.20
CA SER A 236 5.18 -7.68 2.27
C SER A 236 5.32 -6.55 1.27
N TYR A 237 6.53 -6.02 1.15
CA TYR A 237 6.89 -4.97 0.22
C TYR A 237 7.91 -5.50 -0.78
N TYR A 238 7.73 -5.14 -2.02
CA TYR A 238 8.58 -5.53 -3.14
C TYR A 238 9.06 -4.29 -3.85
N VAL A 239 10.36 -4.19 -4.06
CA VAL A 239 10.93 -3.29 -5.06
C VAL A 239 11.38 -4.15 -6.23
N VAL A 240 10.80 -3.88 -7.38
CA VAL A 240 11.00 -4.69 -8.58
C VAL A 240 11.33 -3.81 -9.77
N ARG A 241 12.10 -4.34 -10.72
CA ARG A 241 12.41 -3.69 -11.99
C ARG A 241 11.64 -4.35 -13.12
N LYS A 242 11.07 -3.54 -14.01
CA LYS A 242 10.53 -4.04 -15.27
C LYS A 242 11.70 -4.48 -16.18
N PRO A 243 11.76 -5.73 -16.64
CA PRO A 243 12.76 -6.16 -17.62
C PRO A 243 12.80 -5.24 -18.85
N THR A 244 13.96 -5.17 -19.48
CA THR A 244 14.21 -4.33 -20.66
C THR A 244 13.84 -5.00 -21.98
N ASP A 245 13.58 -6.29 -21.93
CA ASP A 245 13.28 -7.15 -23.10
C ASP A 245 11.76 -7.26 -23.33
#